data_44efeda788ddb65e3cf94f14f9609a1b
#
_entry.id   44efeda788ddb65e3cf94f14f9609a1b
#
_cell.length_a   1.000
_cell.length_b   1.000
_cell.length_c   1.000
_cell.angle_alpha   90.00
_cell.angle_beta   90.00
_cell.angle_gamma   90.00
#
_symmetry.space_group_name_H-M   'P 1'
#
loop_
_entity.id
_entity.type
_entity.pdbx_description
1 polymer ?
#
loop_
_entity_poly.entity_id
_entity_poly.type
_entity_poly.pdbx_seq_one_letter_code
_entity_poly.pdbx_strand_id
1 'polypeptide(L)'
;MSDNTRILVRNARDQDISTVTEIDNEAFSPYGTAEKLETFQRRLNIFPDGFIILVTNNEIAAYGCSEKWLQEREPGLDEDPQATHQPEGRILCITAMAVKTKYRGNGYGLLILDKLIEIAHREGCKKIILETTHAQGLFLKRGFKTVHTRTERGISLDVMSLDIESFGSKA
;
A
#
# COMPACT_ATOMS: atom_id res chain seq x y z
N MET A 1 -6.58 -30.67 -14.03
CA MET A 1 -6.45 -29.40 -14.76
C MET A 1 -5.56 -28.48 -13.98
N SER A 2 -4.41 -28.18 -14.53
CA SER A 2 -3.57 -27.14 -13.94
C SER A 2 -4.27 -25.81 -14.13
N ASP A 3 -4.53 -25.16 -13.03
CA ASP A 3 -5.07 -23.80 -13.04
C ASP A 3 -3.96 -22.88 -13.52
N ASN A 4 -3.95 -22.61 -14.83
CA ASN A 4 -2.99 -21.70 -15.46
C ASN A 4 -3.42 -20.25 -15.25
N THR A 5 -3.73 -19.91 -14.01
CA THR A 5 -4.09 -18.53 -13.65
C THR A 5 -2.82 -17.67 -13.75
N ARG A 6 -2.76 -16.84 -14.78
CA ARG A 6 -1.66 -15.88 -14.94
C ARG A 6 -1.89 -14.72 -13.98
N ILE A 7 -0.90 -14.47 -13.16
CA ILE A 7 -0.86 -13.33 -12.26
C ILE A 7 0.18 -12.35 -12.81
N LEU A 8 -0.24 -11.10 -12.98
CA LEU A 8 0.65 -10.02 -13.40
C LEU A 8 0.56 -8.88 -12.40
N VAL A 9 1.70 -8.47 -11.85
CA VAL A 9 1.79 -7.24 -11.06
C VAL A 9 2.45 -6.18 -11.95
N ARG A 10 1.79 -5.05 -12.11
CA ARG A 10 2.28 -3.94 -12.92
C ARG A 10 1.94 -2.60 -12.30
N ASN A 11 2.53 -1.53 -12.81
CA ASN A 11 2.16 -0.19 -12.39
C ASN A 11 0.73 0.11 -12.82
N ALA A 12 0.03 0.87 -11.98
CA ALA A 12 -1.31 1.35 -12.28
C ALA A 12 -1.27 2.37 -13.41
N ARG A 13 -2.39 2.48 -14.13
CA ARG A 13 -2.61 3.44 -15.21
C ARG A 13 -3.88 4.22 -14.92
N ASP A 14 -4.08 5.33 -15.64
CA ASP A 14 -5.26 6.18 -15.47
C ASP A 14 -6.57 5.38 -15.55
N GLN A 15 -6.67 4.46 -16.51
CA GLN A 15 -7.87 3.65 -16.69
C GLN A 15 -8.14 2.67 -15.54
N ASP A 16 -7.17 2.41 -14.67
CA ASP A 16 -7.32 1.49 -13.54
C ASP A 16 -7.93 2.15 -12.31
N ILE A 17 -7.91 3.48 -12.23
CA ILE A 17 -8.22 4.23 -11.02
C ILE A 17 -9.66 4.02 -10.54
N SER A 18 -10.63 3.96 -11.46
CA SER A 18 -12.02 3.73 -11.05
C SER A 18 -12.20 2.35 -10.40
N THR A 19 -11.56 1.30 -10.95
CA THR A 19 -11.60 -0.04 -10.37
C THR A 19 -10.88 -0.11 -9.03
N VAL A 20 -9.71 0.53 -8.91
CA VAL A 20 -8.99 0.65 -7.65
C VAL A 20 -9.89 1.28 -6.58
N THR A 21 -10.58 2.36 -6.94
CA THR A 21 -11.50 3.04 -6.01
C THR A 21 -12.64 2.13 -5.56
N GLU A 22 -13.20 1.33 -6.47
CA GLU A 22 -14.23 0.35 -6.13
C GLU A 22 -13.72 -0.71 -5.15
N ILE A 23 -12.53 -1.24 -5.38
CA ILE A 23 -11.89 -2.23 -4.49
C ILE A 23 -11.66 -1.62 -3.11
N ASP A 24 -11.16 -0.39 -3.06
CA ASP A 24 -10.94 0.34 -1.82
C ASP A 24 -12.25 0.55 -1.04
N ASN A 25 -13.30 1.00 -1.72
CA ASN A 25 -14.61 1.20 -1.10
C ASN A 25 -15.15 -0.10 -0.51
N GLU A 26 -15.05 -1.19 -1.24
CA GLU A 26 -15.49 -2.51 -0.77
C GLU A 26 -14.76 -2.92 0.51
N ALA A 27 -13.44 -2.69 0.54
CA ALA A 27 -12.61 -3.10 1.66
C ALA A 27 -12.73 -2.19 2.88
N PHE A 28 -12.86 -0.88 2.68
CA PHE A 28 -12.67 0.11 3.74
C PHE A 28 -13.90 0.92 4.11
N SER A 29 -14.97 0.95 3.31
CA SER A 29 -16.21 1.63 3.70
C SER A 29 -16.74 1.16 5.05
N PRO A 30 -16.71 -0.15 5.38
CA PRO A 30 -17.17 -0.62 6.70
C PRO A 30 -16.38 -0.05 7.86
N TYR A 31 -15.14 0.38 7.64
CA TYR A 31 -14.25 0.93 8.67
C TYR A 31 -14.21 2.46 8.67
N GLY A 32 -14.91 3.10 7.72
CA GLY A 32 -14.91 4.56 7.60
C GLY A 32 -13.61 5.14 7.05
N THR A 33 -12.77 4.32 6.41
CA THR A 33 -11.45 4.73 5.91
C THR A 33 -11.32 4.67 4.39
N ALA A 34 -12.42 4.44 3.66
CA ALA A 34 -12.42 4.44 2.20
C ALA A 34 -11.99 5.81 1.66
N GLU A 35 -11.26 5.80 0.55
CA GLU A 35 -10.73 7.02 -0.05
C GLU A 35 -11.45 7.37 -1.35
N LYS A 36 -11.27 8.61 -1.78
CA LYS A 36 -11.94 9.15 -2.97
C LYS A 36 -11.11 8.85 -4.22
N LEU A 37 -11.81 8.76 -5.36
CA LEU A 37 -11.17 8.58 -6.67
C LEU A 37 -10.10 9.64 -6.92
N GLU A 38 -10.37 10.89 -6.57
CA GLU A 38 -9.45 12.01 -6.77
C GLU A 38 -8.13 11.81 -6.01
N THR A 39 -8.19 11.22 -4.83
CA THR A 39 -6.99 10.91 -4.03
C THR A 39 -6.13 9.89 -4.75
N PHE A 40 -6.72 8.83 -5.27
CA PHE A 40 -5.98 7.81 -6.03
C PHE A 40 -5.39 8.40 -7.32
N GLN A 41 -6.13 9.27 -8.01
CA GLN A 41 -5.63 9.92 -9.21
C GLN A 41 -4.39 10.79 -8.89
N ARG A 42 -4.42 11.52 -7.78
CA ARG A 42 -3.28 12.32 -7.33
C ARG A 42 -2.08 11.46 -6.98
N ARG A 43 -2.30 10.34 -6.29
CA ARG A 43 -1.21 9.39 -5.95
C ARG A 43 -0.55 8.85 -7.20
N LEU A 44 -1.34 8.49 -8.21
CA LEU A 44 -0.81 8.02 -9.48
C LEU A 44 0.02 9.11 -10.18
N ASN A 45 -0.46 10.34 -10.19
CA ASN A 45 0.23 11.44 -10.86
C ASN A 45 1.53 11.82 -10.16
N ILE A 46 1.56 11.75 -8.83
CA ILE A 46 2.69 12.21 -8.03
C ILE A 46 3.78 11.16 -7.92
N PHE A 47 3.42 9.90 -7.71
CA PHE A 47 4.39 8.82 -7.56
C PHE A 47 3.91 7.55 -8.26
N PRO A 48 3.89 7.55 -9.60
CA PRO A 48 3.41 6.39 -10.36
C PRO A 48 4.22 5.11 -10.10
N ASP A 49 5.52 5.23 -9.83
CA ASP A 49 6.39 4.08 -9.56
C ASP A 49 6.01 3.35 -8.27
N GLY A 50 5.31 4.01 -7.37
CA GLY A 50 4.84 3.45 -6.10
C GLY A 50 3.39 2.99 -6.12
N PHE A 51 2.74 2.95 -7.27
CA PHE A 51 1.35 2.55 -7.41
C PHE A 51 1.24 1.31 -8.31
N ILE A 52 0.83 0.18 -7.73
CA ILE A 52 0.82 -1.11 -8.43
C ILE A 52 -0.55 -1.77 -8.32
N ILE A 53 -0.83 -2.61 -9.31
CA ILE A 53 -2.03 -3.46 -9.33
C ILE A 53 -1.63 -4.90 -9.62
N LEU A 54 -2.46 -5.84 -9.17
CA LEU A 54 -2.35 -7.25 -9.49
C LEU A 54 -3.52 -7.63 -10.39
N VAL A 55 -3.21 -8.14 -11.56
CA VAL A 55 -4.20 -8.57 -12.56
C VAL A 55 -4.20 -10.08 -12.64
N THR A 56 -5.37 -10.67 -12.60
CA THR A 56 -5.59 -12.10 -12.85
C THR A 56 -6.94 -12.27 -13.53
N ASN A 57 -7.06 -13.24 -14.42
CA ASN A 57 -8.31 -13.46 -15.19
C ASN A 57 -8.79 -12.20 -15.92
N ASN A 58 -7.87 -11.40 -16.43
CA ASN A 58 -8.15 -10.13 -17.12
C ASN A 58 -8.89 -9.08 -16.26
N GLU A 59 -8.80 -9.18 -14.93
CA GLU A 59 -9.36 -8.16 -14.06
C GLU A 59 -8.39 -7.81 -12.94
N ILE A 60 -8.56 -6.62 -12.39
CA ILE A 60 -7.77 -6.15 -11.25
C ILE A 60 -8.29 -6.84 -10.00
N ALA A 61 -7.41 -7.60 -9.33
CA ALA A 61 -7.74 -8.34 -8.11
C ALA A 61 -7.26 -7.64 -6.84
N ALA A 62 -6.23 -6.80 -6.95
CA ALA A 62 -5.63 -6.13 -5.80
C ALA A 62 -4.85 -4.90 -6.25
N TYR A 63 -4.60 -4.01 -5.30
CA TYR A 63 -3.77 -2.82 -5.55
C TYR A 63 -2.98 -2.46 -4.31
N GLY A 64 -1.95 -1.65 -4.51
CA GLY A 64 -1.21 -1.01 -3.43
C GLY A 64 -0.61 0.30 -3.92
N CYS A 65 -0.62 1.32 -3.08
CA CYS A 65 -0.01 2.60 -3.39
C CYS A 65 0.77 3.13 -2.20
N SER A 66 1.72 4.00 -2.50
CA SER A 66 2.69 4.49 -1.54
C SER A 66 3.14 5.89 -1.89
N GLU A 67 3.83 6.51 -0.94
CA GLU A 67 4.52 7.78 -1.14
C GLU A 67 5.80 7.79 -0.30
N LYS A 68 6.68 8.73 -0.56
CA LYS A 68 7.95 8.84 0.17
C LYS A 68 7.95 10.05 1.09
N TRP A 69 8.56 9.88 2.26
CA TRP A 69 8.72 10.93 3.28
C TRP A 69 10.19 11.12 3.64
N LEU A 70 10.56 12.37 3.94
CA LEU A 70 11.90 12.69 4.45
C LEU A 70 12.05 12.33 5.93
N GLN A 71 10.98 12.48 6.70
CA GLN A 71 11.00 12.26 8.14
C GLN A 71 9.97 11.23 8.55
N GLU A 72 10.30 10.48 9.59
CA GLU A 72 9.39 9.53 10.20
C GLU A 72 8.30 10.28 10.96
N ARG A 73 7.05 9.93 10.69
CA ARG A 73 5.89 10.46 11.38
C ARG A 73 4.73 9.48 11.29
N GLU A 74 3.67 9.73 12.05
CA GLU A 74 2.45 8.94 11.94
C GLU A 74 1.69 9.33 10.67
N PRO A 75 1.11 8.34 9.95
CA PRO A 75 0.18 8.62 8.88
C PRO A 75 -1.09 9.30 9.42
N GLY A 76 -1.77 10.04 8.56
CA GLY A 76 -3.08 10.62 8.86
C GLY A 76 -4.10 10.17 7.82
N LEU A 77 -5.37 10.13 8.20
CA LEU A 77 -6.44 9.85 7.25
C LEU A 77 -6.63 11.05 6.31
N ASP A 78 -6.98 10.75 5.06
CA ASP A 78 -7.32 11.76 4.04
C ASP A 78 -6.22 12.79 3.75
N GLU A 79 -4.95 12.39 3.91
CA GLU A 79 -3.84 13.28 3.56
C GLU A 79 -3.73 13.47 2.04
N ASP A 80 -3.38 14.70 1.64
CA ASP A 80 -3.18 15.03 0.23
C ASP A 80 -1.74 14.67 -0.19
N PRO A 81 -1.55 13.72 -1.13
CA PRO A 81 -0.21 13.33 -1.56
C PRO A 81 0.60 14.47 -2.17
N GLN A 82 -0.04 15.51 -2.71
CA GLN A 82 0.68 16.70 -3.19
C GLN A 82 1.38 17.44 -2.06
N ALA A 83 0.82 17.37 -0.84
CA ALA A 83 1.42 18.00 0.33
C ALA A 83 2.40 17.07 1.07
N THR A 84 2.17 15.77 1.01
CA THR A 84 2.89 14.80 1.86
C THR A 84 4.02 14.07 1.16
N HIS A 85 3.92 13.83 -0.16
CA HIS A 85 4.96 13.12 -0.89
C HIS A 85 6.21 13.99 -1.06
N GLN A 86 7.35 13.43 -0.71
CA GLN A 86 8.67 14.07 -0.82
C GLN A 86 9.58 13.19 -1.68
N PRO A 87 9.86 13.59 -2.94
CA PRO A 87 10.56 12.72 -3.90
C PRO A 87 11.92 12.18 -3.42
N GLU A 88 12.59 12.91 -2.55
CA GLU A 88 13.90 12.50 -2.00
C GLU A 88 13.77 11.75 -0.68
N GLY A 89 12.55 11.44 -0.25
CA GLY A 89 12.31 10.74 1.01
C GLY A 89 12.89 9.34 1.01
N ARG A 90 13.34 8.92 2.20
CA ARG A 90 13.88 7.57 2.42
C ARG A 90 12.98 6.72 3.29
N ILE A 91 11.77 7.16 3.52
CA ILE A 91 10.73 6.41 4.21
C ILE A 91 9.60 6.22 3.21
N LEU A 92 9.22 4.96 2.98
CA LEU A 92 8.06 4.65 2.15
C LEU A 92 6.85 4.53 3.05
N CYS A 93 5.82 5.33 2.80
CA CYS A 93 4.53 5.15 3.46
C CYS A 93 3.60 4.41 2.51
N ILE A 94 3.12 3.25 2.94
CA ILE A 94 2.04 2.55 2.22
C ILE A 94 0.74 3.25 2.59
N THR A 95 0.13 3.92 1.63
CA THR A 95 -1.03 4.76 1.86
C THR A 95 -2.35 4.01 1.74
N ALA A 96 -2.38 2.99 0.91
CA ALA A 96 -3.55 2.10 0.81
C ALA A 96 -3.16 0.80 0.11
N MET A 97 -3.79 -0.29 0.50
CA MET A 97 -3.74 -1.55 -0.24
C MET A 97 -4.95 -2.40 0.11
N ALA A 98 -5.46 -3.12 -0.86
CA ALA A 98 -6.60 -4.01 -0.66
C ALA A 98 -6.66 -5.08 -1.72
N VAL A 99 -7.34 -6.17 -1.40
CA VAL A 99 -7.66 -7.27 -2.30
C VAL A 99 -9.18 -7.29 -2.50
N LYS A 100 -9.60 -7.41 -3.74
CA LYS A 100 -11.02 -7.58 -4.08
C LYS A 100 -11.57 -8.79 -3.34
N THR A 101 -12.77 -8.66 -2.76
CA THR A 101 -13.35 -9.68 -1.86
C THR A 101 -13.34 -11.08 -2.47
N LYS A 102 -13.73 -11.21 -3.72
CA LYS A 102 -13.78 -12.53 -4.36
C LYS A 102 -12.43 -13.20 -4.57
N TYR A 103 -11.34 -12.43 -4.47
CA TYR A 103 -9.97 -12.93 -4.62
C TYR A 103 -9.22 -13.11 -3.31
N ARG A 104 -9.86 -12.85 -2.18
CA ARG A 104 -9.24 -13.05 -0.87
C ARG A 104 -8.93 -14.53 -0.63
N GLY A 105 -7.90 -14.78 0.19
CA GLY A 105 -7.49 -16.15 0.50
C GLY A 105 -6.54 -16.77 -0.53
N ASN A 106 -6.04 -16.01 -1.50
CA ASN A 106 -5.11 -16.48 -2.54
C ASN A 106 -3.68 -15.97 -2.35
N GLY A 107 -3.42 -15.22 -1.27
CA GLY A 107 -2.09 -14.65 -1.02
C GLY A 107 -1.78 -13.39 -1.82
N TYR A 108 -2.76 -12.78 -2.47
CA TYR A 108 -2.51 -11.60 -3.31
C TYR A 108 -2.12 -10.36 -2.51
N GLY A 109 -2.62 -10.21 -1.29
CA GLY A 109 -2.18 -9.14 -0.39
C GLY A 109 -0.70 -9.22 -0.08
N LEU A 110 -0.18 -10.43 0.14
CA LEU A 110 1.26 -10.63 0.36
C LEU A 110 2.07 -10.34 -0.89
N LEU A 111 1.56 -10.69 -2.08
CA LEU A 111 2.24 -10.37 -3.33
C LEU A 111 2.35 -8.86 -3.54
N ILE A 112 1.28 -8.13 -3.27
CA ILE A 112 1.29 -6.66 -3.33
C ILE A 112 2.29 -6.09 -2.31
N LEU A 113 2.25 -6.58 -1.07
CA LEU A 113 3.16 -6.13 -0.02
C LEU A 113 4.62 -6.40 -0.40
N ASP A 114 4.92 -7.59 -0.92
CA ASP A 114 6.28 -7.94 -1.35
C ASP A 114 6.78 -7.00 -2.45
N LYS A 115 5.91 -6.62 -3.38
CA LYS A 115 6.26 -5.66 -4.43
C LYS A 115 6.49 -4.26 -3.86
N LEU A 116 5.70 -3.82 -2.90
CA LEU A 116 5.93 -2.53 -2.24
C LEU A 116 7.25 -2.52 -1.46
N ILE A 117 7.62 -3.65 -0.84
CA ILE A 117 8.92 -3.78 -0.18
C ILE A 117 10.06 -3.69 -1.21
N GLU A 118 9.91 -4.33 -2.38
CA GLU A 118 10.88 -4.18 -3.48
C GLU A 118 11.01 -2.72 -3.93
N ILE A 119 9.87 -2.03 -4.05
CA ILE A 119 9.87 -0.60 -4.42
C ILE A 119 10.64 0.22 -3.39
N ALA A 120 10.43 -0.03 -2.11
CA ALA A 120 11.17 0.64 -1.05
C ALA A 120 12.67 0.44 -1.19
N HIS A 121 13.12 -0.79 -1.47
CA HIS A 121 14.53 -1.08 -1.73
C HIS A 121 15.05 -0.32 -2.97
N ARG A 122 14.31 -0.37 -4.07
CA ARG A 122 14.68 0.30 -5.31
C ARG A 122 14.80 1.80 -5.15
N GLU A 123 13.91 2.39 -4.34
CA GLU A 123 13.88 3.84 -4.09
C GLU A 123 14.90 4.28 -3.01
N GLY A 124 15.67 3.35 -2.46
CA GLY A 124 16.65 3.67 -1.43
C GLY A 124 16.05 3.98 -0.07
N CYS A 125 14.83 3.54 0.19
CA CYS A 125 14.18 3.75 1.47
C CYS A 125 14.79 2.84 2.54
N LYS A 126 14.89 3.36 3.76
CA LYS A 126 15.41 2.63 4.92
C LYS A 126 14.32 2.10 5.83
N LYS A 127 13.08 2.51 5.62
CA LYS A 127 11.94 2.13 6.45
C LYS A 127 10.64 2.20 5.65
N ILE A 128 9.70 1.32 5.99
CA ILE A 128 8.32 1.39 5.51
C ILE A 128 7.42 1.66 6.71
N ILE A 129 6.48 2.58 6.55
CA ILE A 129 5.46 2.90 7.55
C ILE A 129 4.07 2.72 6.93
N LEU A 130 3.14 2.26 7.73
CA LEU A 130 1.73 2.17 7.36
C LEU A 130 0.86 2.23 8.60
N GLU A 131 -0.45 2.36 8.39
CA GLU A 131 -1.41 2.16 9.48
C GLU A 131 -2.54 1.27 9.01
N THR A 132 -3.11 0.50 9.91
CA THR A 132 -4.16 -0.47 9.61
C THR A 132 -5.17 -0.56 10.74
N THR A 133 -6.43 -0.82 10.36
CA THR A 133 -7.51 -1.07 11.32
C THR A 133 -7.63 -2.55 11.67
N HIS A 134 -7.35 -3.45 10.73
CA HIS A 134 -7.69 -4.87 10.87
C HIS A 134 -6.74 -5.85 10.17
N ALA A 135 -5.73 -5.38 9.46
CA ALA A 135 -4.87 -6.24 8.66
C ALA A 135 -3.49 -6.49 9.29
N GLN A 136 -3.37 -6.33 10.61
CA GLN A 136 -2.10 -6.47 11.33
C GLN A 136 -1.41 -7.80 11.02
N GLY A 137 -2.18 -8.89 10.96
CA GLY A 137 -1.62 -10.22 10.69
C GLY A 137 -0.89 -10.34 9.37
N LEU A 138 -1.35 -9.64 8.34
CA LEU A 138 -0.70 -9.62 7.04
C LEU A 138 0.71 -9.02 7.14
N PHE A 139 0.81 -7.87 7.79
CA PHE A 139 2.07 -7.14 7.90
C PHE A 139 3.05 -7.84 8.85
N LEU A 140 2.55 -8.45 9.91
CA LEU A 140 3.38 -9.24 10.83
C LEU A 140 4.11 -10.38 10.11
N LYS A 141 3.52 -10.98 9.08
CA LYS A 141 4.15 -12.04 8.29
C LYS A 141 5.41 -11.59 7.57
N ARG A 142 5.58 -10.30 7.37
CA ARG A 142 6.77 -9.73 6.70
C ARG A 142 7.69 -8.98 7.66
N GLY A 143 7.48 -9.15 8.97
CA GLY A 143 8.36 -8.59 9.99
C GLY A 143 8.02 -7.17 10.41
N PHE A 144 6.89 -6.63 9.98
CA PHE A 144 6.42 -5.33 10.49
C PHE A 144 6.11 -5.45 11.98
N LYS A 145 6.32 -4.37 12.70
CA LYS A 145 6.02 -4.25 14.13
C LYS A 145 5.04 -3.13 14.35
N THR A 146 4.11 -3.31 15.27
CA THR A 146 3.26 -2.22 15.75
C THR A 146 4.11 -1.31 16.63
N VAL A 147 4.24 -0.05 16.23
CA VAL A 147 5.05 0.93 16.97
C VAL A 147 4.20 1.89 17.78
N HIS A 148 2.93 2.05 17.40
CA HIS A 148 2.02 2.95 18.09
C HIS A 148 0.58 2.63 17.67
N THR A 149 -0.36 2.90 18.56
CA THR A 149 -1.79 2.87 18.27
C THR A 149 -2.36 4.26 18.45
N ARG A 150 -3.07 4.76 17.46
CA ARG A 150 -3.69 6.08 17.51
C ARG A 150 -5.17 6.00 17.18
N THR A 151 -5.91 7.02 17.53
CA THR A 151 -7.34 7.14 17.23
C THR A 151 -7.58 8.41 16.44
N GLU A 152 -8.31 8.30 15.34
CA GLU A 152 -8.74 9.44 14.53
C GLU A 152 -10.20 9.23 14.16
N ARG A 153 -11.04 10.23 14.37
CA ARG A 153 -12.48 10.15 14.10
C ARG A 153 -13.16 8.93 14.74
N GLY A 154 -12.70 8.54 15.95
CA GLY A 154 -13.20 7.36 16.64
C GLY A 154 -12.71 6.02 16.09
N ILE A 155 -11.81 6.03 15.11
CA ILE A 155 -11.25 4.83 14.47
C ILE A 155 -9.90 4.52 15.13
N SER A 156 -9.74 3.28 15.61
CA SER A 156 -8.47 2.82 16.17
C SER A 156 -7.57 2.32 15.04
N LEU A 157 -6.35 2.83 14.98
CA LEU A 157 -5.38 2.55 13.93
C LEU A 157 -4.05 2.13 14.55
N ASP A 158 -3.55 0.98 14.14
CA ASP A 158 -2.20 0.55 14.49
C ASP A 158 -1.21 1.07 13.46
N VAL A 159 -0.24 1.85 13.92
CA VAL A 159 0.88 2.28 13.10
C VAL A 159 1.94 1.20 13.16
N MET A 160 2.32 0.70 12.01
CA MET A 160 3.30 -0.38 11.88
C MET A 160 4.47 0.04 11.02
N SER A 161 5.64 -0.50 11.31
CA SER A 161 6.84 -0.20 10.51
C SER A 161 7.71 -1.42 10.30
N LEU A 162 8.48 -1.35 9.22
CA LEU A 162 9.49 -2.33 8.86
C LEU A 162 10.79 -1.59 8.55
N ASP A 163 11.87 -1.96 9.24
CA ASP A 163 13.18 -1.45 8.89
C ASP A 163 13.72 -2.24 7.70
N ILE A 164 14.21 -1.52 6.69
CA ILE A 164 14.78 -2.11 5.50
C ILE A 164 16.29 -1.99 5.57
N GLU A 165 16.97 -3.14 5.55
CA GLU A 165 18.43 -3.14 5.43
C GLU A 165 18.81 -2.88 3.98
N SER A 166 19.71 -1.91 3.79
CA SER A 166 20.25 -1.67 2.46
C SER A 166 21.17 -2.82 2.08
N PHE A 167 20.89 -3.46 0.93
CA PHE A 167 21.83 -4.41 0.34
C PHE A 167 23.17 -3.69 0.09
N GLY A 168 24.26 -4.26 0.62
CA GLY A 168 25.59 -3.69 0.45
C GLY A 168 26.11 -2.87 1.62
N SER A 169 25.38 -2.72 2.71
CA SER A 169 25.83 -2.07 3.94
C SER A 169 26.68 -2.99 4.84
N LYS A 170 26.93 -4.20 4.41
CA LYS A 170 27.87 -5.08 5.09
C LYS A 170 29.26 -4.81 4.54
N ALA A 171 29.95 -3.95 5.23
CA ALA A 171 31.39 -3.88 5.05
C ALA A 171 32.01 -5.17 5.55
#